data_240252cbdb6ca2f5dbdeb7285cfac0f8
#
_entry.id   240252cbdb6ca2f5dbdeb7285cfac0f8
#
_cell.length_a   1.000
_cell.length_b   1.000
_cell.length_c   1.000
_cell.angle_alpha   90.00
_cell.angle_beta   90.00
_cell.angle_gamma   90.00
#
_symmetry.space_group_name_H-M   'P 1'
#
loop_
_entity.id
_entity.type
_entity.pdbx_description
1 polymer ?
#
loop_
_entity_poly.entity_id
_entity_poly.type
_entity_poly.pdbx_seq_one_letter_code
_entity_poly.pdbx_strand_id
1 'polypeptide(L)'
;MQHSLLCRFQGALLGSLIGELVSYHRDPGCGNSVGRKSLQFAASQSNLGSPKFSAWSKIATCGIESLIDTGRLTIDDWIIRCRQTQPSLLELKGTAKSSEVAVSTLHLALFFHENQEWLRQSLVQAAAIWQVETHTSAGILAIAIAIAVTLTDTLNPTTLMPHILSGLGTEQTVLTNRLQQVQTLIEAGVDLETTTTQLRRPPDNLGNREDASDMAIALAFYCFLYTPEDFRLCVSRAVGSGYQTPITAALTGALAGVYNGINGIPVSWRVAALKLPVFIQRRQLTDQLLAIWLGVYNQNQINGRYKQAAIAAPDIIQRR
;
A
#
# COMPACT_ATOMS: atom_id res chain seq x y z
N MET A 1 -3.17 2.98 22.15
CA MET A 1 -1.84 3.64 22.19
C MET A 1 -1.66 4.40 20.90
N GLN A 2 -1.34 5.69 20.97
CA GLN A 2 -1.03 6.45 19.77
C GLN A 2 0.38 6.08 19.29
N HIS A 3 0.49 5.55 18.08
CA HIS A 3 1.78 5.32 17.44
C HIS A 3 2.31 6.62 16.87
N SER A 4 3.63 6.85 16.96
CA SER A 4 4.24 8.01 16.31
C SER A 4 4.06 7.95 14.79
N LEU A 5 4.05 9.10 14.13
CA LEU A 5 3.92 9.18 12.67
C LEU A 5 5.00 8.35 11.96
N LEU A 6 6.25 8.39 12.47
CA LEU A 6 7.34 7.55 11.95
C LEU A 6 7.01 6.05 12.04
N CYS A 7 6.48 5.59 13.18
CA CYS A 7 6.08 4.18 13.33
C CYS A 7 5.01 3.78 12.32
N ARG A 8 4.08 4.67 12.01
CA ARG A 8 3.01 4.43 11.04
C ARG A 8 3.52 4.44 9.60
N PHE A 9 4.38 5.39 9.23
CA PHE A 9 5.04 5.42 7.91
C PHE A 9 5.84 4.14 7.67
N GLN A 10 6.69 3.77 8.63
CA GLN A 10 7.44 2.51 8.58
C GLN A 10 6.51 1.30 8.54
N GLY A 11 5.45 1.30 9.33
CA GLY A 11 4.44 0.25 9.35
C GLY A 11 3.81 0.04 7.98
N ALA A 12 3.39 1.11 7.30
CA ALA A 12 2.77 1.04 5.98
C ALA A 12 3.73 0.49 4.92
N LEU A 13 4.90 1.11 4.74
CA LEU A 13 5.81 0.76 3.63
C LEU A 13 6.55 -0.56 3.85
N LEU A 14 6.97 -0.85 5.08
CA LEU A 14 7.59 -2.14 5.41
C LEU A 14 6.54 -3.24 5.54
N GLY A 15 5.35 -2.92 6.05
CA GLY A 15 4.23 -3.86 6.11
C GLY A 15 3.79 -4.33 4.73
N SER A 16 3.75 -3.43 3.75
CA SER A 16 3.49 -3.78 2.35
C SER A 16 4.53 -4.78 1.81
N LEU A 17 5.82 -4.50 2.00
CA LEU A 17 6.90 -5.41 1.57
C LEU A 17 6.83 -6.76 2.29
N ILE A 18 6.53 -6.78 3.58
CA ILE A 18 6.40 -8.02 4.36
C ILE A 18 5.19 -8.83 3.86
N GLY A 19 4.06 -8.18 3.59
CA GLY A 19 2.89 -8.83 3.02
C GLY A 19 3.22 -9.52 1.70
N GLU A 20 3.88 -8.80 0.80
CA GLU A 20 4.34 -9.36 -0.47
C GLU A 20 5.33 -10.52 -0.26
N LEU A 21 6.33 -10.37 0.62
CA LEU A 21 7.31 -11.40 0.90
C LEU A 21 6.67 -12.69 1.44
N VAL A 22 5.74 -12.56 2.39
CA VAL A 22 5.01 -13.73 2.97
C VAL A 22 4.22 -14.47 1.91
N SER A 23 3.68 -13.76 0.92
CA SER A 23 2.89 -14.35 -0.15
C SER A 23 3.66 -15.30 -1.07
N TYR A 24 4.94 -15.04 -1.30
CA TYR A 24 5.79 -15.89 -2.13
C TYR A 24 6.24 -17.19 -1.45
N HIS A 25 6.10 -17.28 -0.14
CA HIS A 25 6.54 -18.43 0.65
C HIS A 25 5.36 -19.26 1.17
N ARG A 26 4.23 -19.23 0.45
CA ARG A 26 3.07 -20.08 0.74
C ARG A 26 3.43 -21.54 0.46
N ASP A 27 3.46 -22.37 1.50
CA ASP A 27 3.51 -23.82 1.35
C ASP A 27 2.10 -24.33 1.01
N PRO A 28 1.88 -24.92 -0.18
CA PRO A 28 0.57 -25.39 -0.60
C PRO A 28 -0.04 -26.48 0.30
N GLY A 29 0.80 -27.15 1.13
CA GLY A 29 0.39 -28.25 1.98
C GLY A 29 0.13 -27.87 3.44
N CYS A 30 0.36 -26.65 3.85
CA CYS A 30 0.27 -26.23 5.24
C CYS A 30 -0.95 -25.32 5.45
N GLY A 31 -2.11 -25.92 5.81
CA GLY A 31 -3.26 -25.16 6.30
C GLY A 31 -2.83 -24.19 7.39
N ASN A 32 -3.60 -23.19 7.72
CA ASN A 32 -3.49 -22.12 8.76
C ASN A 32 -2.17 -21.84 9.52
N SER A 33 -1.06 -22.52 9.27
CA SER A 33 0.26 -22.27 9.88
C SER A 33 1.16 -21.34 9.03
N VAL A 34 0.54 -20.59 8.12
CA VAL A 34 1.15 -19.63 7.22
C VAL A 34 1.85 -18.54 8.01
N GLY A 35 3.04 -18.52 8.30
CA GLY A 35 3.69 -17.34 8.84
C GLY A 35 4.95 -17.58 9.67
N ARG A 36 5.04 -18.70 10.38
CA ARG A 36 6.25 -18.92 11.21
C ARG A 36 7.39 -19.55 10.40
N LYS A 37 7.08 -20.45 9.46
CA LYS A 37 8.06 -21.13 8.61
C LYS A 37 8.45 -20.30 7.36
N SER A 38 7.51 -19.55 6.78
CA SER A 38 7.71 -18.85 5.51
C SER A 38 8.78 -17.75 5.56
N LEU A 39 8.80 -16.92 6.58
CA LEU A 39 9.83 -15.87 6.68
C LEU A 39 11.16 -16.37 7.25
N GLN A 40 11.14 -17.36 8.14
CA GLN A 40 12.37 -18.03 8.57
C GLN A 40 13.05 -18.76 7.41
N PHE A 41 12.27 -19.36 6.52
CA PHE A 41 12.76 -20.03 5.32
C PHE A 41 13.34 -19.02 4.31
N ALA A 42 12.69 -17.86 4.09
CA ALA A 42 13.22 -16.80 3.24
C ALA A 42 14.58 -16.25 3.73
N ALA A 43 14.72 -16.16 5.06
CA ALA A 43 15.96 -15.66 5.67
C ALA A 43 17.08 -16.72 5.75
N SER A 44 16.75 -18.02 5.69
CA SER A 44 17.72 -19.12 5.73
C SER A 44 18.20 -19.54 4.33
N GLN A 45 17.52 -19.12 3.27
CA GLN A 45 17.91 -19.42 1.88
C GLN A 45 18.86 -18.36 1.29
N SER A 46 19.94 -18.03 1.99
CA SER A 46 21.02 -17.20 1.44
C SER A 46 21.65 -17.76 0.16
N ASN A 47 21.33 -19.02 -0.21
CA ASN A 47 21.85 -19.70 -1.39
C ASN A 47 20.89 -19.76 -2.60
N LEU A 48 19.64 -19.33 -2.45
CA LEU A 48 18.64 -19.30 -3.54
C LEU A 48 18.24 -17.86 -3.85
N GLY A 49 19.09 -17.09 -4.51
CA GLY A 49 18.82 -15.78 -5.08
C GLY A 49 18.03 -14.80 -4.18
N SER A 50 18.26 -13.50 -4.32
CA SER A 50 17.47 -12.47 -3.62
C SER A 50 15.98 -12.63 -3.93
N PRO A 51 15.07 -12.52 -2.93
CA PRO A 51 13.64 -12.62 -3.17
C PRO A 51 13.22 -11.63 -4.25
N LYS A 52 12.48 -12.12 -5.24
CA LYS A 52 12.00 -11.29 -6.35
C LYS A 52 10.75 -10.54 -5.88
N PHE A 53 10.90 -9.27 -5.59
CA PHE A 53 9.75 -8.38 -5.38
C PHE A 53 9.09 -8.02 -6.71
N SER A 54 7.79 -7.72 -6.66
CA SER A 54 7.03 -7.31 -7.83
C SER A 54 7.61 -6.04 -8.46
N ALA A 55 7.31 -5.84 -9.73
CA ALA A 55 7.61 -4.60 -10.43
C ALA A 55 7.02 -3.39 -9.70
N TRP A 56 5.83 -3.53 -9.12
CA TRP A 56 5.10 -2.46 -8.42
C TRP A 56 5.80 -2.00 -7.15
N SER A 57 6.40 -2.93 -6.38
CA SER A 57 7.24 -2.56 -5.23
C SER A 57 8.52 -1.82 -5.64
N LYS A 58 9.10 -2.14 -6.81
CA LYS A 58 10.25 -1.39 -7.36
C LYS A 58 9.82 -0.01 -7.83
N ILE A 59 8.69 0.10 -8.53
CA ILE A 59 8.11 1.36 -8.97
C ILE A 59 7.82 2.27 -7.76
N ALA A 60 7.28 1.71 -6.67
CA ALA A 60 7.10 2.44 -5.41
C ALA A 60 8.43 2.98 -4.87
N THR A 61 9.52 2.19 -4.92
CA THR A 61 10.85 2.64 -4.49
C THR A 61 11.31 3.85 -5.31
N CYS A 62 11.20 3.79 -6.64
CA CYS A 62 11.55 4.90 -7.53
C CYS A 62 10.71 6.16 -7.23
N GLY A 63 9.42 5.98 -6.90
CA GLY A 63 8.54 7.10 -6.53
C GLY A 63 8.92 7.73 -5.18
N ILE A 64 9.29 6.92 -4.19
CA ILE A 64 9.78 7.41 -2.90
C ILE A 64 11.07 8.21 -3.09
N GLU A 65 12.04 7.68 -3.84
CA GLU A 65 13.31 8.35 -4.12
C GLU A 65 13.09 9.67 -4.87
N SER A 66 12.19 9.68 -5.86
CA SER A 66 11.82 10.91 -6.59
C SER A 66 11.24 11.96 -5.65
N LEU A 67 10.33 11.53 -4.78
CA LEU A 67 9.66 12.43 -3.84
C LEU A 67 10.62 12.99 -2.78
N ILE A 68 11.58 12.19 -2.31
CA ILE A 68 12.62 12.63 -1.39
C ILE A 68 13.52 13.69 -2.04
N ASP A 69 13.96 13.44 -3.28
CA ASP A 69 14.93 14.33 -3.94
C ASP A 69 14.30 15.62 -4.44
N THR A 70 13.02 15.59 -4.83
CA THR A 70 12.33 16.76 -5.41
C THR A 70 11.44 17.49 -4.40
N GLY A 71 11.07 16.80 -3.29
CA GLY A 71 10.14 17.26 -2.25
C GLY A 71 8.71 17.47 -2.74
N ARG A 72 8.38 17.04 -3.95
CA ARG A 72 7.06 17.13 -4.58
C ARG A 72 6.88 16.01 -5.59
N LEU A 73 5.65 15.72 -5.99
CA LEU A 73 5.41 14.78 -7.07
C LEU A 73 5.95 15.35 -8.39
N THR A 74 6.96 14.67 -8.96
CA THR A 74 7.55 15.00 -10.25
C THR A 74 7.50 13.74 -11.14
N ILE A 75 6.53 13.72 -12.05
CA ILE A 75 6.24 12.56 -12.92
C ILE A 75 7.44 12.18 -13.76
N ASP A 76 8.10 13.16 -14.38
CA ASP A 76 9.25 12.90 -15.27
C ASP A 76 10.42 12.28 -14.50
N ASP A 77 10.72 12.77 -13.30
CA ASP A 77 11.80 12.23 -12.47
C ASP A 77 11.47 10.78 -12.03
N TRP A 78 10.22 10.52 -11.63
CA TRP A 78 9.78 9.16 -11.29
C TRP A 78 9.94 8.19 -12.47
N ILE A 79 9.51 8.59 -13.67
CA ILE A 79 9.67 7.79 -14.90
C ILE A 79 11.14 7.56 -15.22
N ILE A 80 11.98 8.59 -15.11
CA ILE A 80 13.43 8.49 -15.37
C ILE A 80 14.05 7.47 -14.42
N ARG A 81 13.73 7.50 -13.11
CA ARG A 81 14.22 6.53 -12.12
C ARG A 81 13.75 5.11 -12.41
N CYS A 82 12.48 4.93 -12.77
CA CYS A 82 11.97 3.62 -13.18
C CYS A 82 12.78 3.08 -14.38
N ARG A 83 13.06 3.92 -15.37
CA ARG A 83 13.87 3.54 -16.56
C ARG A 83 15.30 3.18 -16.19
N GLN A 84 15.93 3.93 -15.28
CA GLN A 84 17.30 3.67 -14.83
C GLN A 84 17.40 2.42 -13.97
N THR A 85 16.40 2.16 -13.12
CA THR A 85 16.36 0.96 -12.26
C THR A 85 16.16 -0.31 -13.08
N GLN A 86 15.17 -0.30 -13.97
CA GLN A 86 14.85 -1.43 -14.84
C GLN A 86 13.92 -0.95 -15.97
N PRO A 87 14.39 -0.85 -17.22
CA PRO A 87 13.60 -0.33 -18.35
C PRO A 87 12.27 -1.04 -18.56
N SER A 88 12.19 -2.36 -18.33
CA SER A 88 10.96 -3.15 -18.47
C SER A 88 9.84 -2.75 -17.49
N LEU A 89 10.11 -1.95 -16.46
CA LEU A 89 9.04 -1.40 -15.60
C LEU A 89 8.08 -0.50 -16.40
N LEU A 90 8.57 0.15 -17.45
CA LEU A 90 7.75 1.04 -18.26
C LEU A 90 6.88 0.28 -19.29
N GLU A 91 7.17 -0.99 -19.55
CA GLU A 91 6.36 -1.86 -20.41
C GLU A 91 5.00 -2.22 -19.78
N LEU A 92 4.85 -1.95 -18.46
CA LEU A 92 3.60 -2.16 -17.74
C LEU A 92 2.54 -1.09 -18.04
N LYS A 93 2.89 -0.01 -18.75
CA LYS A 93 1.92 1.01 -19.17
C LYS A 93 0.83 0.39 -20.04
N GLY A 94 -0.42 0.74 -19.75
CA GLY A 94 -1.58 0.24 -20.46
C GLY A 94 -2.03 -1.18 -20.08
N THR A 95 -1.24 -1.92 -19.28
CA THR A 95 -1.64 -3.22 -18.73
C THR A 95 -1.78 -3.20 -17.19
N ALA A 96 -1.46 -2.07 -16.58
CA ALA A 96 -1.48 -1.86 -15.15
C ALA A 96 -2.91 -1.93 -14.59
N LYS A 97 -3.05 -2.63 -13.48
CA LYS A 97 -4.32 -2.72 -12.74
C LYS A 97 -4.34 -1.73 -11.58
N SER A 98 -5.53 -1.26 -11.19
CA SER A 98 -5.66 -0.30 -10.09
C SER A 98 -5.07 -0.80 -8.78
N SER A 99 -5.23 -2.07 -8.43
CA SER A 99 -4.63 -2.68 -7.24
C SER A 99 -3.10 -2.68 -7.26
N GLU A 100 -2.51 -2.84 -8.43
CA GLU A 100 -1.07 -2.81 -8.64
C GLU A 100 -0.52 -1.39 -8.51
N VAL A 101 -1.19 -0.44 -9.15
CA VAL A 101 -0.85 0.99 -9.03
C VAL A 101 -1.06 1.47 -7.60
N ALA A 102 -2.07 0.98 -6.87
CA ALA A 102 -2.26 1.29 -5.45
C ALA A 102 -1.05 0.90 -4.61
N VAL A 103 -0.40 -0.26 -4.87
CA VAL A 103 0.86 -0.63 -4.20
C VAL A 103 1.98 0.37 -4.53
N SER A 104 2.07 0.83 -5.78
CA SER A 104 3.12 1.75 -6.21
C SER A 104 2.93 3.17 -5.67
N THR A 105 1.71 3.56 -5.27
CA THR A 105 1.35 4.92 -4.83
C THR A 105 1.21 5.08 -3.31
N LEU A 106 1.53 4.05 -2.52
CA LEU A 106 1.43 4.11 -1.05
C LEU A 106 2.19 5.29 -0.44
N HIS A 107 3.34 5.65 -1.02
CA HIS A 107 4.14 6.79 -0.57
C HIS A 107 3.44 8.14 -0.80
N LEU A 108 2.62 8.27 -1.84
CA LEU A 108 1.80 9.47 -2.06
C LEU A 108 0.71 9.60 -1.00
N ALA A 109 0.08 8.47 -0.63
CA ALA A 109 -0.91 8.45 0.44
C ALA A 109 -0.30 8.87 1.79
N LEU A 110 0.95 8.47 2.06
CA LEU A 110 1.67 8.88 3.25
C LEU A 110 2.07 10.36 3.20
N PHE A 111 2.56 10.84 2.05
CA PHE A 111 3.10 12.19 1.94
C PHE A 111 2.01 13.26 1.90
N PHE A 112 0.88 13.00 1.25
CA PHE A 112 -0.21 13.96 1.08
C PHE A 112 -1.40 13.70 2.02
N HIS A 113 -1.23 12.93 3.10
CA HIS A 113 -2.34 12.47 3.96
C HIS A 113 -3.14 13.60 4.61
N GLU A 114 -2.56 14.76 4.87
CA GLU A 114 -3.24 15.90 5.48
C GLU A 114 -4.12 16.69 4.50
N ASN A 115 -3.84 16.62 3.19
CA ASN A 115 -4.55 17.38 2.18
C ASN A 115 -5.20 16.47 1.14
N GLN A 116 -6.50 16.25 1.28
CA GLN A 116 -7.27 15.34 0.42
C GLN A 116 -7.28 15.77 -1.05
N GLU A 117 -7.27 17.07 -1.32
CA GLU A 117 -7.29 17.57 -2.71
C GLU A 117 -5.95 17.28 -3.40
N TRP A 118 -4.83 17.57 -2.73
CA TRP A 118 -3.50 17.26 -3.25
C TRP A 118 -3.27 15.77 -3.37
N LEU A 119 -3.79 14.99 -2.43
CA LEU A 119 -3.75 13.53 -2.50
C LEU A 119 -4.46 13.03 -3.77
N ARG A 120 -5.70 13.50 -4.01
CA ARG A 120 -6.47 13.10 -5.21
C ARG A 120 -5.75 13.49 -6.50
N GLN A 121 -5.29 14.73 -6.60
CA GLN A 121 -4.57 15.22 -7.78
C GLN A 121 -3.30 14.41 -8.04
N SER A 122 -2.54 14.10 -7.00
CA SER A 122 -1.32 13.29 -7.10
C SER A 122 -1.61 11.86 -7.56
N LEU A 123 -2.69 11.25 -7.06
CA LEU A 123 -3.08 9.91 -7.45
C LEU A 123 -3.59 9.85 -8.89
N VAL A 124 -4.35 10.85 -9.34
CA VAL A 124 -4.78 10.95 -10.75
C VAL A 124 -3.56 11.07 -11.68
N GLN A 125 -2.59 11.91 -11.33
CA GLN A 125 -1.36 12.02 -12.11
C GLN A 125 -0.57 10.70 -12.13
N ALA A 126 -0.47 10.01 -10.99
CA ALA A 126 0.20 8.71 -10.89
C ALA A 126 -0.52 7.63 -11.72
N ALA A 127 -1.86 7.58 -11.66
CA ALA A 127 -2.66 6.64 -12.45
C ALA A 127 -2.48 6.88 -13.96
N ALA A 128 -2.39 8.15 -14.38
CA ALA A 128 -2.15 8.53 -15.77
C ALA A 128 -0.79 8.05 -16.30
N ILE A 129 0.26 7.98 -15.47
CA ILE A 129 1.56 7.40 -15.87
C ILE A 129 1.38 5.98 -16.41
N TRP A 130 0.57 5.19 -15.71
CA TRP A 130 0.37 3.77 -15.99
C TRP A 130 -0.82 3.51 -16.89
N GLN A 131 -1.48 4.58 -17.38
CA GLN A 131 -2.66 4.52 -18.27
C GLN A 131 -3.82 3.72 -17.65
N VAL A 132 -3.98 3.82 -16.33
CA VAL A 132 -5.14 3.26 -15.64
C VAL A 132 -6.37 4.10 -15.98
N GLU A 133 -7.42 3.46 -16.44
CA GLU A 133 -8.67 4.14 -16.79
C GLU A 133 -9.30 4.83 -15.58
N THR A 134 -9.92 5.98 -15.79
CA THR A 134 -10.45 6.83 -14.72
C THR A 134 -11.47 6.10 -13.83
N HIS A 135 -12.32 5.27 -14.42
CA HIS A 135 -13.33 4.51 -13.67
C HIS A 135 -12.74 3.38 -12.80
N THR A 136 -11.53 2.89 -13.13
CA THR A 136 -10.82 1.88 -12.35
C THR A 136 -9.89 2.50 -11.30
N SER A 137 -9.65 3.82 -11.35
CA SER A 137 -8.77 4.53 -10.40
C SER A 137 -9.35 4.64 -8.98
N ALA A 138 -10.65 4.38 -8.80
CA ALA A 138 -11.32 4.39 -7.49
C ALA A 138 -10.62 3.50 -6.45
N GLY A 139 -10.05 2.37 -6.89
CA GLY A 139 -9.31 1.47 -6.00
C GLY A 139 -8.03 2.07 -5.41
N ILE A 140 -7.31 2.84 -6.22
CA ILE A 140 -6.11 3.56 -5.78
C ILE A 140 -6.49 4.57 -4.70
N LEU A 141 -7.58 5.32 -4.97
CA LEU A 141 -8.10 6.33 -4.05
C LEU A 141 -8.63 5.72 -2.75
N ALA A 142 -9.34 4.57 -2.80
CA ALA A 142 -9.84 3.89 -1.61
C ALA A 142 -8.71 3.52 -0.63
N ILE A 143 -7.63 2.91 -1.13
CA ILE A 143 -6.45 2.58 -0.31
C ILE A 143 -5.81 3.84 0.26
N ALA A 144 -5.67 4.89 -0.54
CA ALA A 144 -5.04 6.14 -0.11
C ALA A 144 -5.87 6.87 0.95
N ILE A 145 -7.20 6.92 0.82
CA ILE A 145 -8.10 7.48 1.84
C ILE A 145 -7.95 6.70 3.15
N ALA A 146 -7.94 5.36 3.11
CA ALA A 146 -7.79 4.55 4.30
C ALA A 146 -6.47 4.84 5.05
N ILE A 147 -5.36 4.98 4.32
CA ILE A 147 -4.07 5.35 4.89
C ILE A 147 -4.12 6.76 5.49
N ALA A 148 -4.65 7.74 4.76
CA ALA A 148 -4.72 9.13 5.21
C ALA A 148 -5.57 9.27 6.47
N VAL A 149 -6.76 8.66 6.51
CA VAL A 149 -7.64 8.65 7.71
C VAL A 149 -6.94 8.00 8.90
N THR A 150 -6.19 6.91 8.66
CA THR A 150 -5.43 6.26 9.74
C THR A 150 -4.34 7.18 10.30
N LEU A 151 -3.63 7.92 9.45
CA LEU A 151 -2.54 8.82 9.86
C LEU A 151 -3.02 10.02 10.66
N THR A 152 -4.23 10.52 10.39
CA THR A 152 -4.83 11.66 11.10
C THR A 152 -5.47 11.30 12.44
N ASP A 153 -5.25 10.06 12.95
CA ASP A 153 -5.79 9.54 14.22
C ASP A 153 -7.32 9.52 14.34
N THR A 154 -8.02 9.66 13.21
CA THR A 154 -9.48 9.64 13.16
C THR A 154 -10.04 8.25 12.87
N LEU A 155 -9.17 7.26 12.69
CA LEU A 155 -9.59 5.91 12.32
C LEU A 155 -10.31 5.20 13.46
N ASN A 156 -11.59 4.98 13.28
CA ASN A 156 -12.33 3.90 13.92
C ASN A 156 -12.56 2.81 12.86
N PRO A 157 -12.11 1.57 13.04
CA PRO A 157 -12.30 0.51 12.05
C PRO A 157 -13.74 0.33 11.58
N THR A 158 -14.72 0.59 12.46
CA THR A 158 -16.16 0.48 12.14
C THR A 158 -16.66 1.61 11.23
N THR A 159 -16.01 2.77 11.25
CA THR A 159 -16.38 3.93 10.43
C THR A 159 -15.54 4.09 9.16
N LEU A 160 -14.51 3.25 8.99
CA LEU A 160 -13.59 3.38 7.85
C LEU A 160 -14.30 3.18 6.51
N MET A 161 -15.13 2.14 6.38
CA MET A 161 -15.88 1.90 5.13
C MET A 161 -16.79 3.05 4.74
N PRO A 162 -17.63 3.59 5.63
CA PRO A 162 -18.41 4.81 5.36
C PRO A 162 -17.55 5.99 4.89
N HIS A 163 -16.38 6.21 5.50
CA HIS A 163 -15.46 7.28 5.08
C HIS A 163 -14.92 7.07 3.68
N ILE A 164 -14.50 5.83 3.35
CA ILE A 164 -14.00 5.49 2.01
C ILE A 164 -15.10 5.68 0.98
N LEU A 165 -16.30 5.15 1.22
CA LEU A 165 -17.44 5.27 0.30
C LEU A 165 -17.83 6.73 0.07
N SER A 166 -17.89 7.53 1.14
CA SER A 166 -18.11 8.98 1.02
C SER A 166 -17.01 9.67 0.21
N GLY A 167 -15.75 9.26 0.44
CA GLY A 167 -14.60 9.79 -0.26
C GLY A 167 -14.52 9.39 -1.74
N LEU A 168 -15.08 8.27 -2.14
CA LEU A 168 -15.15 7.84 -3.54
C LEU A 168 -16.24 8.57 -4.33
N GLY A 169 -17.19 9.21 -3.65
CA GLY A 169 -18.31 9.91 -4.29
C GLY A 169 -19.56 9.05 -4.39
N THR A 170 -20.55 9.57 -5.11
CA THR A 170 -21.90 8.94 -5.22
C THR A 170 -22.02 7.94 -6.35
N GLU A 171 -20.98 7.77 -7.17
CA GLU A 171 -21.04 6.83 -8.30
C GLU A 171 -21.05 5.38 -7.82
N GLN A 172 -22.04 4.65 -8.28
CA GLN A 172 -22.15 3.20 -8.05
C GLN A 172 -21.21 2.48 -9.02
N THR A 173 -20.04 2.11 -8.52
CA THR A 173 -19.05 1.32 -9.27
C THR A 173 -19.03 -0.13 -8.77
N VAL A 174 -18.39 -1.03 -9.52
CA VAL A 174 -18.16 -2.42 -9.07
C VAL A 174 -17.42 -2.42 -7.75
N LEU A 175 -16.43 -1.55 -7.58
CA LEU A 175 -15.66 -1.45 -6.35
C LEU A 175 -16.52 -0.98 -5.18
N THR A 176 -17.33 0.09 -5.34
CA THR A 176 -18.17 0.59 -4.24
C THR A 176 -19.14 -0.47 -3.75
N ASN A 177 -19.74 -1.25 -4.66
CA ASN A 177 -20.62 -2.37 -4.30
C ASN A 177 -19.85 -3.47 -3.55
N ARG A 178 -18.65 -3.82 -3.98
CA ARG A 178 -17.81 -4.80 -3.29
C ARG A 178 -17.37 -4.33 -1.90
N LEU A 179 -17.05 -3.05 -1.74
CA LEU A 179 -16.72 -2.48 -0.43
C LEU A 179 -17.93 -2.49 0.51
N GLN A 180 -19.12 -2.18 0.04
CA GLN A 180 -20.37 -2.32 0.82
C GLN A 180 -20.63 -3.78 1.20
N GLN A 181 -20.41 -4.71 0.27
CA GLN A 181 -20.52 -6.14 0.55
C GLN A 181 -19.50 -6.59 1.61
N VAL A 182 -18.26 -6.11 1.54
CA VAL A 182 -17.23 -6.38 2.56
C VAL A 182 -17.68 -5.91 3.93
N GLN A 183 -18.26 -4.73 4.05
CA GLN A 183 -18.78 -4.23 5.31
C GLN A 183 -19.85 -5.19 5.88
N THR A 184 -20.81 -5.58 5.07
CA THR A 184 -21.89 -6.52 5.47
C THR A 184 -21.33 -7.86 5.91
N LEU A 185 -20.32 -8.40 5.19
CA LEU A 185 -19.70 -9.67 5.50
C LEU A 185 -18.91 -9.63 6.81
N ILE A 186 -18.24 -8.51 7.11
CA ILE A 186 -17.52 -8.31 8.38
C ILE A 186 -18.53 -8.22 9.53
N GLU A 187 -19.58 -7.43 9.38
CA GLU A 187 -20.65 -7.28 10.41
C GLU A 187 -21.34 -8.60 10.70
N ALA A 188 -21.50 -9.47 9.70
CA ALA A 188 -22.06 -10.81 9.84
C ALA A 188 -21.06 -11.86 10.35
N GLY A 189 -19.78 -11.51 10.51
CA GLY A 189 -18.74 -12.43 10.97
C GLY A 189 -18.44 -13.58 9.99
N VAL A 190 -18.65 -13.37 8.69
CA VAL A 190 -18.49 -14.39 7.65
C VAL A 190 -17.00 -14.73 7.49
N ASP A 191 -16.68 -16.02 7.35
CA ASP A 191 -15.33 -16.51 7.20
C ASP A 191 -14.70 -16.15 5.83
N LEU A 192 -13.36 -16.34 5.72
CA LEU A 192 -12.58 -15.98 4.53
C LEU A 192 -13.00 -16.75 3.26
N GLU A 193 -13.28 -18.05 3.38
CA GLU A 193 -13.60 -18.90 2.22
C GLU A 193 -14.94 -18.50 1.62
N THR A 194 -15.93 -18.34 2.47
CA THR A 194 -17.27 -17.86 2.08
C THR A 194 -17.19 -16.44 1.52
N THR A 195 -16.45 -15.55 2.16
CA THR A 195 -16.23 -14.17 1.68
C THR A 195 -15.56 -14.16 0.30
N THR A 196 -14.49 -14.92 0.13
CA THR A 196 -13.79 -15.00 -1.16
C THR A 196 -14.72 -15.53 -2.26
N THR A 197 -15.54 -16.50 -1.95
CA THR A 197 -16.52 -17.10 -2.88
C THR A 197 -17.59 -16.09 -3.27
N GLN A 198 -18.10 -15.34 -2.30
CA GLN A 198 -19.13 -14.31 -2.54
C GLN A 198 -18.60 -13.13 -3.34
N LEU A 199 -17.40 -12.63 -3.00
CA LEU A 199 -16.77 -11.53 -3.73
C LEU A 199 -16.36 -11.91 -5.18
N ARG A 200 -16.20 -13.19 -5.47
CA ARG A 200 -15.95 -13.66 -6.86
C ARG A 200 -17.18 -13.58 -7.75
N ARG A 201 -18.39 -13.55 -7.19
CA ARG A 201 -19.60 -13.42 -7.98
C ARG A 201 -19.72 -11.98 -8.48
N PRO A 202 -19.90 -11.78 -9.80
CA PRO A 202 -20.14 -10.43 -10.29
C PRO A 202 -21.42 -9.88 -9.69
N PRO A 203 -21.48 -8.57 -9.38
CA PRO A 203 -22.73 -7.93 -9.01
C PRO A 203 -23.75 -8.02 -10.15
N ASP A 204 -24.97 -8.47 -9.85
CA ASP A 204 -26.04 -8.77 -10.83
C ASP A 204 -26.40 -7.60 -11.76
N ASN A 205 -25.99 -6.35 -11.44
CA ASN A 205 -26.45 -5.14 -12.12
C ASN A 205 -25.39 -4.40 -12.96
N LEU A 206 -24.16 -4.85 -13.03
CA LEU A 206 -23.03 -4.06 -13.57
C LEU A 206 -22.25 -4.77 -14.69
N GLY A 207 -22.91 -5.44 -15.64
CA GLY A 207 -22.28 -5.95 -16.85
C GLY A 207 -20.91 -6.65 -16.68
N ASN A 208 -20.43 -7.34 -17.71
CA ASN A 208 -19.19 -8.14 -17.70
C ASN A 208 -17.86 -7.37 -17.60
N ARG A 209 -17.81 -6.18 -16.97
CA ARG A 209 -16.56 -5.46 -16.71
C ARG A 209 -16.00 -5.84 -15.34
N GLU A 210 -15.63 -7.10 -15.17
CA GLU A 210 -14.88 -7.51 -13.97
C GLU A 210 -13.45 -6.98 -14.05
N ASP A 211 -13.13 -5.97 -13.27
CA ASP A 211 -11.73 -5.71 -12.94
C ASP A 211 -11.32 -6.59 -11.77
N ALA A 212 -10.39 -7.50 -12.06
CA ALA A 212 -9.75 -8.36 -11.05
C ALA A 212 -9.09 -7.55 -9.91
N SER A 213 -8.82 -6.27 -10.14
CA SER A 213 -8.31 -5.32 -9.15
C SER A 213 -9.29 -5.03 -8.04
N ASP A 214 -10.56 -4.83 -8.37
CA ASP A 214 -11.58 -4.46 -7.39
C ASP A 214 -11.75 -5.55 -6.33
N MET A 215 -11.65 -6.81 -6.75
CA MET A 215 -11.68 -7.93 -5.83
C MET A 215 -10.43 -7.98 -4.92
N ALA A 216 -9.24 -7.73 -5.48
CA ALA A 216 -8.00 -7.72 -4.68
C ALA A 216 -8.03 -6.62 -3.61
N ILE A 217 -8.55 -5.43 -3.95
CA ILE A 217 -8.73 -4.30 -3.05
C ILE A 217 -9.79 -4.61 -1.98
N ALA A 218 -10.95 -5.14 -2.39
CA ALA A 218 -12.02 -5.53 -1.46
C ALA A 218 -11.53 -6.60 -0.46
N LEU A 219 -10.81 -7.61 -0.93
CA LEU A 219 -10.19 -8.61 -0.08
C LEU A 219 -9.13 -8.02 0.87
N ALA A 220 -8.34 -7.05 0.41
CA ALA A 220 -7.37 -6.38 1.28
C ALA A 220 -8.07 -5.66 2.44
N PHE A 221 -9.17 -4.97 2.18
CA PHE A 221 -9.99 -4.34 3.22
C PHE A 221 -10.64 -5.37 4.16
N TYR A 222 -11.23 -6.44 3.61
CA TYR A 222 -11.79 -7.51 4.44
C TYR A 222 -10.72 -8.11 5.37
N CYS A 223 -9.56 -8.49 4.82
CA CYS A 223 -8.50 -9.10 5.60
C CYS A 223 -7.96 -8.18 6.70
N PHE A 224 -7.90 -6.87 6.45
CA PHE A 224 -7.50 -5.87 7.43
C PHE A 224 -8.58 -5.67 8.48
N LEU A 225 -9.81 -5.35 8.08
CA LEU A 225 -10.88 -4.93 9.00
C LEU A 225 -11.44 -6.05 9.86
N TYR A 226 -11.28 -7.30 9.46
CA TYR A 226 -11.75 -8.45 10.24
C TYR A 226 -11.00 -8.63 11.57
N THR A 227 -9.70 -8.27 11.61
CA THR A 227 -8.85 -8.30 12.82
C THR A 227 -7.82 -7.18 12.77
N PRO A 228 -8.23 -5.91 12.80
CA PRO A 228 -7.34 -4.78 12.48
C PRO A 228 -6.14 -4.67 13.43
N GLU A 229 -6.28 -5.14 14.68
CA GLU A 229 -5.25 -5.05 15.71
C GLU A 229 -4.15 -6.13 15.61
N ASP A 230 -4.33 -7.15 14.77
CA ASP A 230 -3.35 -8.22 14.57
C ASP A 230 -2.81 -8.24 13.14
N PHE A 231 -1.67 -7.56 12.93
CA PHE A 231 -0.97 -7.51 11.65
C PHE A 231 -0.74 -8.91 11.05
N ARG A 232 -0.35 -9.87 11.89
CA ARG A 232 -0.04 -11.23 11.41
C ARG A 232 -1.29 -11.92 10.88
N LEU A 233 -2.41 -11.81 11.58
CA LEU A 233 -3.68 -12.40 11.14
C LEU A 233 -4.18 -11.73 9.87
N CYS A 234 -4.08 -10.40 9.76
CA CYS A 234 -4.43 -9.68 8.54
C CYS A 234 -3.68 -10.24 7.33
N VAL A 235 -2.35 -10.25 7.38
CA VAL A 235 -1.50 -10.71 6.27
C VAL A 235 -1.69 -12.21 6.00
N SER A 236 -1.78 -13.04 7.04
CA SER A 236 -2.00 -14.48 6.86
C SER A 236 -3.33 -14.78 6.18
N ARG A 237 -4.38 -14.01 6.50
CA ARG A 237 -5.69 -14.10 5.85
C ARG A 237 -5.62 -13.69 4.39
N ALA A 238 -4.93 -12.59 4.07
CA ALA A 238 -4.73 -12.16 2.70
C ALA A 238 -3.99 -13.21 1.85
N VAL A 239 -2.95 -13.82 2.41
CA VAL A 239 -2.25 -14.96 1.77
C VAL A 239 -3.17 -16.16 1.64
N GLY A 240 -3.99 -16.45 2.67
CA GLY A 240 -4.96 -17.55 2.68
C GLY A 240 -6.05 -17.42 1.62
N SER A 241 -6.43 -16.19 1.21
CA SER A 241 -7.45 -15.94 0.18
C SER A 241 -7.11 -16.55 -1.18
N GLY A 242 -5.84 -16.72 -1.48
CA GLY A 242 -5.36 -17.28 -2.75
C GLY A 242 -5.64 -16.39 -3.98
N TYR A 243 -6.13 -15.17 -3.79
CA TYR A 243 -6.47 -14.27 -4.89
C TYR A 243 -5.46 -13.15 -5.04
N GLN A 244 -4.81 -13.06 -6.20
CA GLN A 244 -3.72 -12.08 -6.49
C GLN A 244 -2.82 -11.87 -5.27
N THR A 245 -2.41 -12.98 -4.66
CA THR A 245 -1.86 -13.05 -3.31
C THR A 245 -0.76 -12.03 -3.01
N PRO A 246 0.22 -11.76 -3.91
CA PRO A 246 1.26 -10.78 -3.65
C PRO A 246 0.70 -9.36 -3.49
N ILE A 247 -0.25 -8.96 -4.34
CA ILE A 247 -0.86 -7.63 -4.33
C ILE A 247 -1.81 -7.49 -3.14
N THR A 248 -2.71 -8.47 -2.96
CA THR A 248 -3.67 -8.46 -1.84
C THR A 248 -2.92 -8.40 -0.50
N ALA A 249 -1.88 -9.22 -0.32
CA ALA A 249 -1.09 -9.24 0.91
C ALA A 249 -0.24 -7.97 1.09
N ALA A 250 0.26 -7.36 0.01
CA ALA A 250 0.97 -6.08 0.07
C ALA A 250 0.05 -4.94 0.52
N LEU A 251 -1.16 -4.83 -0.05
CA LEU A 251 -2.15 -3.83 0.33
C LEU A 251 -2.65 -4.04 1.77
N THR A 252 -2.97 -5.29 2.14
CA THR A 252 -3.35 -5.64 3.52
C THR A 252 -2.23 -5.30 4.50
N GLY A 253 -0.98 -5.61 4.15
CA GLY A 253 0.19 -5.29 4.96
C GLY A 253 0.41 -3.78 5.10
N ALA A 254 0.11 -2.99 4.07
CA ALA A 254 0.15 -1.53 4.17
C ALA A 254 -0.92 -0.99 5.13
N LEU A 255 -2.18 -1.44 4.97
CA LEU A 255 -3.30 -1.01 5.82
C LEU A 255 -3.11 -1.42 7.28
N ALA A 256 -2.81 -2.70 7.54
CA ALA A 256 -2.54 -3.19 8.88
C ALA A 256 -1.27 -2.56 9.48
N GLY A 257 -0.27 -2.29 8.63
CA GLY A 257 0.98 -1.67 9.05
C GLY A 257 0.84 -0.21 9.46
N VAL A 258 0.07 0.59 8.72
CA VAL A 258 -0.19 1.99 9.11
C VAL A 258 -1.03 2.06 10.40
N TYR A 259 -1.95 1.13 10.59
CA TYR A 259 -2.80 1.07 11.79
C TYR A 259 -2.02 0.65 13.03
N ASN A 260 -1.27 -0.44 12.96
CA ASN A 260 -0.53 -1.01 14.10
C ASN A 260 0.89 -0.44 14.27
N GLY A 261 1.34 0.40 13.32
CA GLY A 261 2.72 0.86 13.26
C GLY A 261 3.72 -0.29 13.04
N ILE A 262 5.00 0.05 12.90
CA ILE A 262 6.08 -0.95 12.75
C ILE A 262 6.14 -1.92 13.93
N ASN A 263 5.73 -1.47 15.13
CA ASN A 263 5.78 -2.28 16.34
C ASN A 263 4.70 -3.38 16.38
N GLY A 264 3.60 -3.22 15.65
CA GLY A 264 2.57 -4.26 15.47
C GLY A 264 3.00 -5.39 14.55
N ILE A 265 4.03 -5.19 13.74
CA ILE A 265 4.59 -6.27 12.90
C ILE A 265 5.36 -7.24 13.80
N PRO A 266 5.11 -8.57 13.73
CA PRO A 266 5.78 -9.55 14.57
C PRO A 266 7.30 -9.41 14.56
N VAL A 267 7.94 -9.46 15.73
CA VAL A 267 9.40 -9.28 15.87
C VAL A 267 10.17 -10.27 14.99
N SER A 268 9.73 -11.52 14.93
CA SER A 268 10.38 -12.55 14.09
C SER A 268 10.34 -12.18 12.61
N TRP A 269 9.26 -11.54 12.14
CA TRP A 269 9.12 -11.09 10.76
C TRP A 269 10.02 -9.88 10.47
N ARG A 270 10.08 -8.92 11.41
CA ARG A 270 10.98 -7.76 11.30
C ARG A 270 12.44 -8.18 11.25
N VAL A 271 12.86 -9.08 12.15
CA VAL A 271 14.24 -9.57 12.20
C VAL A 271 14.61 -10.34 10.93
N ALA A 272 13.70 -11.18 10.41
CA ALA A 272 13.92 -11.88 9.15
C ALA A 272 14.02 -10.91 7.96
N ALA A 273 13.13 -9.94 7.89
CA ALA A 273 13.10 -8.93 6.85
C ALA A 273 14.38 -8.07 6.82
N LEU A 274 14.89 -7.66 7.98
CA LEU A 274 16.11 -6.84 8.09
C LEU A 274 17.39 -7.54 7.58
N LYS A 275 17.35 -8.84 7.29
CA LYS A 275 18.43 -9.55 6.61
C LYS A 275 18.45 -9.26 5.09
N LEU A 276 17.40 -8.69 4.54
CA LEU A 276 17.25 -8.42 3.12
C LEU A 276 17.59 -6.95 2.83
N PRO A 277 18.54 -6.66 1.91
CA PRO A 277 18.95 -5.28 1.61
C PRO A 277 17.78 -4.36 1.23
N VAL A 278 16.76 -4.87 0.52
CA VAL A 278 15.58 -4.10 0.12
C VAL A 278 14.80 -3.53 1.31
N PHE A 279 14.75 -4.25 2.44
CA PHE A 279 14.09 -3.76 3.64
C PHE A 279 14.89 -2.68 4.35
N ILE A 280 16.21 -2.83 4.38
CA ILE A 280 17.11 -1.80 4.94
C ILE A 280 16.96 -0.52 4.13
N GLN A 281 17.05 -0.62 2.80
CA GLN A 281 16.85 0.51 1.89
C GLN A 281 15.47 1.16 2.08
N ARG A 282 14.39 0.35 2.09
CA ARG A 282 13.02 0.88 2.25
C ARG A 282 12.84 1.60 3.58
N ARG A 283 13.42 1.08 4.66
CA ARG A 283 13.38 1.74 5.97
C ARG A 283 14.07 3.10 5.92
N GLN A 284 15.28 3.16 5.37
CA GLN A 284 16.03 4.42 5.23
C GLN A 284 15.26 5.45 4.38
N LEU A 285 14.70 5.00 3.25
CA LEU A 285 13.87 5.86 2.40
C LEU A 285 12.59 6.33 3.13
N THR A 286 12.00 5.50 3.97
CA THR A 286 10.82 5.89 4.76
C THR A 286 11.17 6.97 5.78
N ASP A 287 12.31 6.85 6.45
CA ASP A 287 12.79 7.82 7.42
C ASP A 287 13.09 9.18 6.73
N GLN A 288 13.70 9.14 5.55
CA GLN A 288 13.97 10.32 4.72
C GLN A 288 12.68 10.95 4.19
N LEU A 289 11.71 10.14 3.73
CA LEU A 289 10.42 10.62 3.25
C LEU A 289 9.68 11.42 4.34
N LEU A 290 9.67 10.90 5.56
CA LEU A 290 9.08 11.62 6.69
C LEU A 290 9.87 12.88 7.03
N ALA A 291 11.21 12.83 6.98
CA ALA A 291 12.04 14.02 7.23
C ALA A 291 11.75 15.14 6.23
N ILE A 292 11.61 14.80 4.94
CA ILE A 292 11.23 15.78 3.90
C ILE A 292 9.81 16.30 4.16
N TRP A 293 8.87 15.42 4.51
CA TRP A 293 7.52 15.84 4.86
C TRP A 293 7.49 16.81 6.06
N LEU A 294 8.33 16.59 7.07
CA LEU A 294 8.51 17.49 8.22
C LEU A 294 9.29 18.78 7.89
N GLY A 295 9.78 18.94 6.67
CA GLY A 295 10.61 20.09 6.28
C GLY A 295 12.03 20.03 6.85
N VAL A 296 12.50 18.88 7.28
CA VAL A 296 13.86 18.67 7.78
C VAL A 296 14.79 18.35 6.60
N TYR A 297 15.70 19.27 6.31
CA TYR A 297 16.68 19.12 5.23
C TYR A 297 18.02 18.70 5.77
N ASN A 298 18.64 17.70 5.15
CA ASN A 298 20.03 17.37 5.44
C ASN A 298 20.95 18.37 4.71
N GLN A 299 21.54 19.32 5.44
CA GLN A 299 22.41 20.37 4.88
C GLN A 299 23.63 19.81 4.11
N ASN A 300 24.00 18.56 4.33
CA ASN A 300 25.14 17.93 3.66
C ASN A 300 24.86 17.48 2.20
N GLN A 301 23.61 17.53 1.74
CA GLN A 301 23.23 17.21 0.36
C GLN A 301 22.97 18.45 -0.51
N ILE A 302 23.22 19.67 0.02
CA ILE A 302 23.02 20.93 -0.71
C ILE A 302 24.20 21.18 -1.69
N ASN A 303 24.43 20.28 -2.60
CA ASN A 303 25.19 20.60 -3.80
C ASN A 303 24.23 21.13 -4.87
N GLY A 304 23.94 22.42 -4.79
CA GLY A 304 23.61 23.28 -5.92
C GLY A 304 22.25 23.16 -6.61
N ARG A 305 21.47 22.10 -6.39
CA ARG A 305 20.21 21.86 -7.13
C ARG A 305 18.92 22.23 -6.38
N TYR A 306 18.97 22.48 -5.08
CA TYR A 306 17.78 22.59 -4.24
C TYR A 306 17.59 23.98 -3.60
N LYS A 307 17.85 25.06 -4.34
CA LYS A 307 17.48 26.42 -3.89
C LYS A 307 15.96 26.67 -3.83
N GLN A 308 15.16 25.72 -4.30
CA GLN A 308 13.70 25.74 -4.19
C GLN A 308 13.26 24.48 -3.47
N ALA A 309 13.68 24.32 -2.23
CA ALA A 309 13.26 23.22 -1.42
C ALA A 309 11.74 23.25 -1.27
N ALA A 310 11.16 22.12 -1.61
CA ALA A 310 9.75 21.95 -1.62
C ALA A 310 9.16 22.03 -0.22
N ILE A 311 7.99 22.52 -0.17
CA ILE A 311 7.11 22.58 0.97
C ILE A 311 6.58 21.16 1.15
N ALA A 312 7.11 20.46 2.12
CA ALA A 312 6.77 19.08 2.38
C ALA A 312 5.43 18.92 3.08
N ALA A 313 5.07 19.86 3.96
CA ALA A 313 3.79 19.90 4.64
C ALA A 313 3.08 21.20 4.28
N PRO A 314 2.16 21.18 3.31
CA PRO A 314 1.55 22.40 2.76
C PRO A 314 0.93 23.30 3.82
N ASP A 315 0.29 22.70 4.83
CA ASP A 315 -0.43 23.47 5.86
C ASP A 315 0.46 23.94 7.02
N ILE A 316 1.63 23.35 7.21
CA ILE A 316 2.56 23.75 8.29
C ILE A 316 3.44 24.93 7.87
N ILE A 317 3.80 25.03 6.60
CA ILE A 317 4.74 26.03 6.10
C ILE A 317 4.04 27.31 5.61
N GLN A 318 2.77 27.25 5.25
CA GLN A 318 2.00 28.42 4.81
C GLN A 318 1.56 29.34 5.95
N ARG A 319 1.80 29.00 7.23
CA ARG A 319 1.45 29.80 8.40
C ARG A 319 2.61 30.65 8.97
N ARG A 320 3.63 30.93 8.18
CA ARG A 320 4.67 31.89 8.58
C ARG A 320 4.84 33.00 7.54
#